data_0e48c136f9541dc44ed776eb0c89d74a
#
_entry.id   0e48c136f9541dc44ed776eb0c89d74a
#
_cell.length_a   1.000
_cell.length_b   1.000
_cell.length_c   1.000
_cell.angle_alpha   90.00
_cell.angle_beta   90.00
_cell.angle_gamma   90.00
#
_symmetry.space_group_name_H-M   'P 1'
#
loop_
_entity.id
_entity.type
_entity.pdbx_description
1 polymer ?
#
loop_
_entity_poly.entity_id
_entity_poly.type
_entity_poly.pdbx_seq_one_letter_code
_entity_poly.pdbx_strand_id
1 'polypeptide(L)'
;MASKKKQKILVTGGLGFIGSHVVVKLINEGHDVAIIDKKTDYGIIDKKELDAVMQERFFGIANRITDKINLNIYTIDVANPELKTLFEKEKFDSVIHLASFPRQKVVNADPVEGSKVMSEGLLNLLELSRQTNVGRFTYISSSMVYGDFTDNVEEWEDCNPQGQYAIMKYAGELLVQDYTRQYGLDHTIIRPSAVYGPLDVCDRVIS
;
A
#
# COMPACT_ATOMS: atom_id res chain seq x y z
N MET A 1 9.85 -28.28 7.01
CA MET A 1 9.26 -26.92 7.00
C MET A 1 7.79 -27.08 6.64
N ALA A 2 6.86 -26.62 7.47
CA ALA A 2 5.45 -26.65 7.12
C ALA A 2 5.24 -25.80 5.86
N SER A 3 4.56 -26.34 4.83
CA SER A 3 4.25 -25.56 3.62
C SER A 3 3.36 -24.38 4.06
N LYS A 4 3.80 -23.15 3.82
CA LYS A 4 2.94 -21.98 4.02
C LYS A 4 1.65 -22.18 3.21
N LYS A 5 0.50 -22.01 3.84
CA LYS A 5 -0.80 -22.10 3.14
C LYS A 5 -0.84 -21.03 2.05
N LYS A 6 -1.15 -21.42 0.82
CA LYS A 6 -1.41 -20.49 -0.28
C LYS A 6 -2.55 -19.55 0.09
N GLN A 7 -2.36 -18.26 -0.10
CA GLN A 7 -3.35 -17.20 0.16
C GLN A 7 -3.64 -16.42 -1.11
N LYS A 8 -4.79 -15.78 -1.15
CA LYS A 8 -5.15 -14.76 -2.15
C LYS A 8 -5.00 -13.39 -1.52
N ILE A 9 -4.01 -12.64 -1.98
CA ILE A 9 -3.58 -11.38 -1.35
C ILE A 9 -3.87 -10.20 -2.27
N LEU A 10 -4.58 -9.20 -1.75
CA LEU A 10 -4.72 -7.92 -2.43
C LEU A 10 -3.55 -7.00 -2.07
N VAL A 11 -2.91 -6.43 -3.10
CA VAL A 11 -1.88 -5.39 -2.95
C VAL A 11 -2.37 -4.11 -3.63
N THR A 12 -2.69 -3.09 -2.86
CA THR A 12 -3.02 -1.77 -3.43
C THR A 12 -1.73 -0.97 -3.64
N GLY A 13 -1.62 -0.24 -4.75
CA GLY A 13 -0.36 0.40 -5.15
C GLY A 13 0.70 -0.63 -5.61
N GLY A 14 0.25 -1.79 -6.09
CA GLY A 14 1.13 -2.91 -6.44
C GLY A 14 2.02 -2.69 -7.66
N LEU A 15 1.75 -1.67 -8.47
CA LEU A 15 2.62 -1.22 -9.59
C LEU A 15 3.52 -0.06 -9.18
N GLY A 16 3.40 0.44 -7.95
CA GLY A 16 4.32 1.41 -7.36
C GLY A 16 5.71 0.80 -7.10
N PHE A 17 6.65 1.63 -6.67
CA PHE A 17 8.03 1.20 -6.37
C PHE A 17 8.05 0.06 -5.35
N ILE A 18 7.62 0.28 -4.13
CA ILE A 18 7.62 -0.75 -3.08
C ILE A 18 6.65 -1.89 -3.43
N GLY A 19 5.46 -1.54 -3.96
CA GLY A 19 4.43 -2.52 -4.29
C GLY A 19 4.87 -3.58 -5.28
N SER A 20 5.60 -3.22 -6.34
CA SER A 20 6.09 -4.17 -7.33
C SER A 20 7.05 -5.20 -6.74
N HIS A 21 7.93 -4.79 -5.83
CA HIS A 21 8.82 -5.71 -5.11
C HIS A 21 8.07 -6.64 -4.15
N VAL A 22 7.05 -6.11 -3.46
CA VAL A 22 6.16 -6.91 -2.59
C VAL A 22 5.41 -7.95 -3.42
N VAL A 23 4.80 -7.55 -4.54
CA VAL A 23 4.09 -8.47 -5.45
C VAL A 23 5.00 -9.59 -5.94
N VAL A 24 6.21 -9.26 -6.41
CA VAL A 24 7.21 -10.25 -6.83
C VAL A 24 7.53 -11.24 -5.72
N LYS A 25 7.70 -10.76 -4.48
CA LYS A 25 7.99 -11.60 -3.32
C LYS A 25 6.84 -12.57 -3.02
N LEU A 26 5.59 -12.08 -3.03
CA LEU A 26 4.40 -12.89 -2.79
C LEU A 26 4.21 -13.99 -3.85
N ILE A 27 4.42 -13.66 -5.13
CA ILE A 27 4.38 -14.62 -6.23
C ILE A 27 5.44 -15.70 -6.03
N ASN A 28 6.68 -15.33 -5.71
CA ASN A 28 7.76 -16.29 -5.45
C ASN A 28 7.48 -17.19 -4.23
N GLU A 29 6.69 -16.74 -3.27
CA GLU A 29 6.23 -17.55 -2.13
C GLU A 29 4.99 -18.40 -2.44
N GLY A 30 4.46 -18.31 -3.66
CA GLY A 30 3.38 -19.17 -4.15
C GLY A 30 1.96 -18.66 -3.87
N HIS A 31 1.80 -17.40 -3.52
CA HIS A 31 0.49 -16.77 -3.29
C HIS A 31 -0.18 -16.32 -4.60
N ASP A 32 -1.51 -16.35 -4.62
CA ASP A 32 -2.28 -15.64 -5.65
C ASP A 32 -2.35 -14.15 -5.30
N VAL A 33 -2.14 -13.28 -6.27
CA VAL A 33 -2.06 -11.84 -6.04
C VAL A 33 -3.06 -11.09 -6.90
N ALA A 34 -3.79 -10.17 -6.29
CA ALA A 34 -4.54 -9.14 -7.00
C ALA A 34 -3.90 -7.78 -6.74
N ILE A 35 -3.76 -6.98 -7.78
CA ILE A 35 -3.24 -5.62 -7.72
C ILE A 35 -4.37 -4.63 -7.99
N ILE A 36 -4.48 -3.62 -7.13
CA ILE A 36 -5.24 -2.40 -7.40
C ILE A 36 -4.26 -1.26 -7.52
N ASP A 37 -4.27 -0.54 -8.65
CA ASP A 37 -3.38 0.58 -8.88
C ASP A 37 -4.04 1.63 -9.79
N LYS A 38 -3.94 2.91 -9.46
CA LYS A 38 -4.45 4.03 -10.28
C LYS A 38 -3.51 4.38 -11.43
N LYS A 39 -2.30 3.85 -11.44
CA LYS A 39 -1.23 4.11 -12.42
C LYS A 39 -0.87 5.60 -12.50
N THR A 40 -0.64 6.20 -11.37
CA THR A 40 -0.19 7.59 -11.23
C THR A 40 0.95 7.70 -10.24
N ASP A 41 1.82 8.67 -10.45
CA ASP A 41 2.84 9.11 -9.50
C ASP A 41 2.54 10.50 -8.93
N TYR A 42 1.36 11.03 -9.26
CA TYR A 42 0.93 12.37 -8.87
C TYR A 42 1.83 13.49 -9.38
N GLY A 43 2.45 13.32 -10.55
CA GLY A 43 3.28 14.33 -11.21
C GLY A 43 4.71 14.47 -10.65
N ILE A 44 5.25 13.39 -10.08
CA ILE A 44 6.66 13.36 -9.61
C ILE A 44 7.62 13.36 -10.79
N ILE A 45 7.32 12.58 -11.83
CA ILE A 45 8.06 12.49 -13.09
C ILE A 45 7.15 12.73 -14.27
N ASP A 46 7.72 12.91 -15.46
CA ASP A 46 6.91 13.05 -16.66
C ASP A 46 6.22 11.71 -17.03
N LYS A 47 5.13 11.82 -17.79
CA LYS A 47 4.31 10.66 -18.13
C LYS A 47 5.07 9.58 -18.91
N LYS A 48 5.99 9.96 -19.79
CA LYS A 48 6.76 9.01 -20.59
C LYS A 48 7.72 8.19 -19.74
N GLU A 49 8.38 8.86 -18.79
CA GLU A 49 9.25 8.21 -17.81
C GLU A 49 8.45 7.30 -16.88
N LEU A 50 7.29 7.76 -16.40
CA LEU A 50 6.38 6.95 -15.58
C LEU A 50 5.95 5.68 -16.32
N ASP A 51 5.50 5.80 -17.57
CA ASP A 51 5.06 4.66 -18.39
C ASP A 51 6.20 3.64 -18.58
N ALA A 52 7.43 4.10 -18.85
CA ALA A 52 8.61 3.24 -18.99
C ALA A 52 8.91 2.48 -17.69
N VAL A 53 8.97 3.17 -16.57
CA VAL A 53 9.25 2.53 -15.27
C VAL A 53 8.13 1.57 -14.86
N MET A 54 6.88 1.92 -15.10
CA MET A 54 5.76 1.01 -14.81
C MET A 54 5.80 -0.25 -15.68
N GLN A 55 6.23 -0.13 -16.95
CA GLN A 55 6.48 -1.30 -17.78
C GLN A 55 7.58 -2.20 -17.22
N GLU A 56 8.71 -1.65 -16.79
CA GLU A 56 9.78 -2.42 -16.18
C GLU A 56 9.34 -3.13 -14.89
N ARG A 57 8.59 -2.46 -14.03
CA ARG A 57 7.99 -3.05 -12.82
C ARG A 57 7.04 -4.19 -13.20
N PHE A 58 6.18 -3.96 -14.20
CA PHE A 58 5.25 -4.98 -14.68
C PHE A 58 6.00 -6.19 -15.29
N PHE A 59 7.02 -5.99 -16.11
CA PHE A 59 7.84 -7.09 -16.63
C PHE A 59 8.53 -7.88 -15.51
N GLY A 60 9.04 -7.20 -14.50
CA GLY A 60 9.60 -7.85 -13.31
C GLY A 60 8.59 -8.77 -12.61
N ILE A 61 7.33 -8.39 -12.57
CA ILE A 61 6.23 -9.22 -12.04
C ILE A 61 5.89 -10.35 -13.00
N ALA A 62 5.66 -10.03 -14.27
CA ALA A 62 5.19 -10.96 -15.30
C ALA A 62 6.15 -12.15 -15.50
N ASN A 63 7.45 -11.90 -15.47
CA ASN A 63 8.48 -12.94 -15.63
C ASN A 63 8.51 -13.98 -14.49
N ARG A 64 7.72 -13.80 -13.45
CA ARG A 64 7.61 -14.71 -12.29
C ARG A 64 6.29 -15.44 -12.20
N ILE A 65 5.38 -15.14 -13.12
CA ILE A 65 4.09 -15.83 -13.19
C ILE A 65 4.30 -17.24 -13.72
N THR A 66 3.72 -18.21 -13.07
CA THR A 66 3.66 -19.61 -13.48
C THR A 66 2.20 -20.05 -13.57
N ASP A 67 1.91 -21.16 -14.21
CA ASP A 67 0.55 -21.73 -14.32
C ASP A 67 -0.12 -22.02 -12.95
N LYS A 68 0.67 -21.98 -11.88
CA LYS A 68 0.19 -22.23 -10.51
C LYS A 68 -0.20 -20.94 -9.76
N ILE A 69 0.04 -19.78 -10.34
CA ILE A 69 -0.15 -18.47 -9.70
C ILE A 69 -1.17 -17.67 -10.49
N ASN A 70 -2.21 -17.20 -9.82
CA ASN A 70 -3.16 -16.26 -10.38
C ASN A 70 -2.73 -14.82 -10.05
N LEU A 71 -2.55 -14.01 -11.08
CA LEU A 71 -2.33 -12.58 -10.96
C LEU A 71 -3.43 -11.82 -11.68
N ASN A 72 -4.15 -10.97 -10.96
CA ASN A 72 -5.15 -10.07 -11.51
C ASN A 72 -4.73 -8.61 -11.26
N ILE A 73 -4.88 -7.75 -12.26
CA ILE A 73 -4.55 -6.32 -12.15
C ILE A 73 -5.78 -5.50 -12.49
N TYR A 74 -6.17 -4.62 -11.56
CA TYR A 74 -7.31 -3.74 -11.66
C TYR A 74 -6.84 -2.29 -11.64
N THR A 75 -7.11 -1.56 -12.72
CA THR A 75 -6.83 -0.11 -12.77
C THR A 75 -8.02 0.64 -12.21
N ILE A 76 -7.98 0.87 -10.88
CA ILE A 76 -9.09 1.49 -10.14
C ILE A 76 -8.53 2.25 -8.92
N ASP A 77 -9.21 3.33 -8.53
CA ASP A 77 -8.88 4.10 -7.33
C ASP A 77 -9.37 3.38 -6.07
N VAL A 78 -8.60 3.44 -4.98
CA VAL A 78 -8.96 2.83 -3.68
C VAL A 78 -10.20 3.47 -3.04
N ALA A 79 -10.55 4.69 -3.40
CA ALA A 79 -11.77 5.36 -2.97
C ALA A 79 -13.01 5.03 -3.86
N ASN A 80 -12.84 4.21 -4.92
CA ASN A 80 -13.95 3.89 -5.81
C ASN A 80 -14.93 2.89 -5.15
N PRO A 81 -16.24 3.20 -5.08
CA PRO A 81 -17.25 2.32 -4.49
C PRO A 81 -17.42 0.98 -5.22
N GLU A 82 -17.02 0.87 -6.50
CA GLU A 82 -17.07 -0.37 -7.27
C GLU A 82 -16.16 -1.48 -6.70
N LEU A 83 -15.21 -1.13 -5.84
CA LEU A 83 -14.38 -2.10 -5.13
C LEU A 83 -15.19 -3.10 -4.32
N LYS A 84 -16.39 -2.76 -3.89
CA LYS A 84 -17.29 -3.68 -3.19
C LYS A 84 -17.52 -4.96 -4.00
N THR A 85 -17.89 -4.83 -5.27
CA THR A 85 -18.11 -5.97 -6.17
C THR A 85 -16.85 -6.82 -6.33
N LEU A 86 -15.68 -6.17 -6.38
CA LEU A 86 -14.41 -6.87 -6.47
C LEU A 86 -14.11 -7.69 -5.20
N PHE A 87 -14.27 -7.10 -4.02
CA PHE A 87 -14.04 -7.79 -2.75
C PHE A 87 -15.00 -8.98 -2.56
N GLU A 88 -16.28 -8.81 -2.88
CA GLU A 88 -17.28 -9.87 -2.80
C GLU A 88 -16.97 -11.05 -3.74
N LYS A 89 -16.48 -10.75 -4.96
CA LYS A 89 -16.11 -11.75 -5.96
C LYS A 89 -14.81 -12.49 -5.60
N GLU A 90 -13.77 -11.71 -5.29
CA GLU A 90 -12.41 -12.22 -5.17
C GLU A 90 -12.13 -12.90 -3.82
N LYS A 91 -12.79 -12.47 -2.73
CA LYS A 91 -12.64 -13.01 -1.36
C LYS A 91 -11.18 -13.12 -0.93
N PHE A 92 -10.58 -11.99 -0.67
CA PHE A 92 -9.18 -11.90 -0.27
C PHE A 92 -8.94 -12.45 1.14
N ASP A 93 -7.88 -13.25 1.31
CA ASP A 93 -7.42 -13.70 2.62
C ASP A 93 -6.70 -12.57 3.38
N SER A 94 -5.98 -11.71 2.65
CA SER A 94 -5.21 -10.60 3.24
C SER A 94 -5.17 -9.40 2.29
N VAL A 95 -5.04 -8.21 2.88
CA VAL A 95 -4.84 -6.94 2.17
C VAL A 95 -3.53 -6.31 2.61
N ILE A 96 -2.70 -5.87 1.64
CA ILE A 96 -1.51 -5.05 1.87
C ILE A 96 -1.76 -3.70 1.21
N HIS A 97 -1.95 -2.66 2.03
CA HIS A 97 -2.31 -1.34 1.56
C HIS A 97 -1.09 -0.42 1.45
N LEU A 98 -0.59 -0.27 0.20
CA LEU A 98 0.53 0.61 -0.17
C LEU A 98 0.07 1.84 -0.97
N ALA A 99 -1.14 1.81 -1.56
CA ALA A 99 -1.65 2.96 -2.33
C ALA A 99 -1.74 4.19 -1.42
N SER A 100 -1.02 5.23 -1.78
CA SER A 100 -0.92 6.47 -0.99
C SER A 100 -0.29 7.56 -1.84
N PHE A 101 -0.47 8.81 -1.45
CA PHE A 101 0.44 9.87 -1.86
C PHE A 101 1.84 9.57 -1.30
N PRO A 102 2.90 9.64 -2.12
CA PRO A 102 4.20 9.06 -1.75
C PRO A 102 5.01 9.92 -0.80
N ARG A 103 4.70 11.22 -0.63
CA ARG A 103 5.52 12.18 0.13
C ARG A 103 4.74 13.41 0.56
N GLN A 104 5.27 14.08 1.61
CA GLN A 104 4.78 15.38 2.10
C GLN A 104 4.68 16.44 0.98
N LYS A 105 5.70 16.57 0.12
CA LYS A 105 5.72 17.55 -0.98
C LYS A 105 4.55 17.36 -1.95
N VAL A 106 4.18 16.10 -2.23
CA VAL A 106 3.09 15.76 -3.14
C VAL A 106 1.74 16.04 -2.49
N VAL A 107 1.58 15.69 -1.20
CA VAL A 107 0.37 16.02 -0.43
C VAL A 107 0.18 17.53 -0.32
N ASN A 108 1.26 18.29 -0.09
CA ASN A 108 1.17 19.76 0.00
C ASN A 108 0.73 20.40 -1.33
N ALA A 109 1.04 19.77 -2.47
CA ALA A 109 0.62 20.28 -3.77
C ALA A 109 -0.89 20.08 -4.03
N ASP A 110 -1.47 18.99 -3.53
CA ASP A 110 -2.91 18.72 -3.59
C ASP A 110 -3.39 18.00 -2.32
N PRO A 111 -3.64 18.76 -1.25
CA PRO A 111 -4.04 18.18 0.03
C PRO A 111 -5.43 17.57 0.04
N VAL A 112 -6.33 18.01 -0.84
CA VAL A 112 -7.69 17.49 -0.93
C VAL A 112 -7.69 16.11 -1.57
N GLU A 113 -7.02 15.95 -2.71
CA GLU A 113 -6.86 14.62 -3.35
C GLU A 113 -6.01 13.69 -2.45
N GLY A 114 -5.00 14.24 -1.75
CA GLY A 114 -4.24 13.50 -0.74
C GLY A 114 -5.12 12.92 0.35
N SER A 115 -6.05 13.71 0.89
CA SER A 115 -7.00 13.26 1.90
C SER A 115 -7.96 12.20 1.37
N LYS A 116 -8.44 12.36 0.15
CA LYS A 116 -9.33 11.38 -0.50
C LYS A 116 -8.65 10.01 -0.62
N VAL A 117 -7.43 9.96 -1.12
CA VAL A 117 -6.70 8.70 -1.27
C VAL A 117 -6.29 8.11 0.08
N MET A 118 -5.71 8.94 0.98
CA MET A 118 -5.09 8.46 2.21
C MET A 118 -6.07 8.21 3.36
N SER A 119 -7.22 8.87 3.36
CA SER A 119 -8.23 8.73 4.42
C SER A 119 -9.49 8.03 3.93
N GLU A 120 -10.17 8.55 2.92
CA GLU A 120 -11.38 7.94 2.36
C GLU A 120 -11.08 6.58 1.73
N GLY A 121 -10.01 6.48 0.92
CA GLY A 121 -9.57 5.23 0.32
C GLY A 121 -9.20 4.15 1.36
N LEU A 122 -8.49 4.54 2.43
CA LEU A 122 -8.20 3.62 3.53
C LEU A 122 -9.48 3.15 4.23
N LEU A 123 -10.39 4.06 4.56
CA LEU A 123 -11.65 3.73 5.23
C LEU A 123 -12.50 2.79 4.38
N ASN A 124 -12.59 3.03 3.06
CA ASN A 124 -13.27 2.15 2.11
C ASN A 124 -12.68 0.73 2.15
N LEU A 125 -11.35 0.60 2.11
CA LEU A 125 -10.69 -0.71 2.15
C LEU A 125 -10.87 -1.44 3.48
N LEU A 126 -10.82 -0.72 4.61
CA LEU A 126 -11.06 -1.29 5.93
C LEU A 126 -12.49 -1.82 6.06
N GLU A 127 -13.48 -1.04 5.61
CA GLU A 127 -14.88 -1.44 5.66
C GLU A 127 -15.16 -2.64 4.74
N LEU A 128 -14.60 -2.67 3.53
CA LEU A 128 -14.71 -3.81 2.63
C LEU A 128 -14.02 -5.04 3.20
N SER A 129 -12.85 -4.87 3.83
CA SER A 129 -12.13 -5.97 4.50
C SER A 129 -12.95 -6.56 5.63
N ARG A 130 -13.58 -5.72 6.45
CA ARG A 130 -14.50 -6.15 7.51
C ARG A 130 -15.71 -6.92 6.95
N GLN A 131 -16.38 -6.35 5.94
CA GLN A 131 -17.60 -6.94 5.35
C GLN A 131 -17.36 -8.28 4.67
N THR A 132 -16.16 -8.49 4.11
CA THR A 132 -15.80 -9.70 3.38
C THR A 132 -14.94 -10.68 4.18
N ASN A 133 -14.76 -10.43 5.48
CA ASN A 133 -14.01 -11.27 6.42
C ASN A 133 -12.53 -11.49 5.99
N VAL A 134 -11.85 -10.42 5.55
CA VAL A 134 -10.40 -10.45 5.34
C VAL A 134 -9.72 -10.82 6.65
N GLY A 135 -8.80 -11.80 6.60
CA GLY A 135 -8.14 -12.31 7.79
C GLY A 135 -7.07 -11.36 8.36
N ARG A 136 -6.39 -10.56 7.48
CA ARG A 136 -5.37 -9.59 7.92
C ARG A 136 -5.30 -8.38 7.01
N PHE A 137 -5.21 -7.20 7.61
CA PHE A 137 -4.98 -5.93 6.94
C PHE A 137 -3.59 -5.38 7.30
N THR A 138 -2.68 -5.28 6.33
CA THR A 138 -1.37 -4.66 6.51
C THR A 138 -1.39 -3.23 6.00
N TYR A 139 -1.14 -2.27 6.89
CA TYR A 139 -1.09 -0.85 6.58
C TYR A 139 0.35 -0.34 6.52
N ILE A 140 0.70 0.31 5.43
CA ILE A 140 2.01 0.95 5.30
C ILE A 140 1.89 2.40 5.71
N SER A 141 2.34 2.68 6.92
CA SER A 141 2.49 3.99 7.53
C SER A 141 3.81 4.65 7.11
N SER A 142 4.44 5.39 8.00
CA SER A 142 5.72 6.06 7.77
C SER A 142 6.40 6.37 9.09
N SER A 143 7.73 6.38 9.14
CA SER A 143 8.51 6.91 10.28
C SER A 143 8.23 8.39 10.57
N MET A 144 7.70 9.14 9.60
CA MET A 144 7.31 10.54 9.79
C MET A 144 6.21 10.74 10.84
N VAL A 145 5.52 9.67 11.27
CA VAL A 145 4.55 9.75 12.37
C VAL A 145 5.19 10.12 13.71
N TYR A 146 6.46 9.84 13.88
CA TYR A 146 7.20 10.22 15.09
C TYR A 146 7.53 11.72 15.15
N GLY A 147 7.46 12.45 14.02
CA GLY A 147 7.91 13.84 13.91
C GLY A 147 9.43 13.94 13.78
N ASP A 148 10.01 14.98 14.37
CA ASP A 148 11.45 15.15 14.42
C ASP A 148 12.08 14.25 15.48
N PHE A 149 12.90 13.31 15.05
CA PHE A 149 13.68 12.44 15.92
C PHE A 149 15.15 12.47 15.51
N THR A 150 16.03 12.44 16.50
CA THR A 150 17.49 12.54 16.30
C THR A 150 18.22 11.22 16.42
N ASP A 151 17.61 10.26 17.09
CA ASP A 151 18.17 8.94 17.40
C ASP A 151 17.27 7.80 16.91
N ASN A 152 17.61 6.57 17.22
CA ASN A 152 16.76 5.41 16.97
C ASN A 152 15.45 5.55 17.76
N VAL A 153 14.33 5.41 17.08
CA VAL A 153 13.01 5.37 17.68
C VAL A 153 12.49 3.94 17.70
N GLU A 154 11.76 3.62 18.75
CA GLU A 154 11.12 2.34 18.95
C GLU A 154 9.61 2.44 18.64
N GLU A 155 8.97 1.32 18.32
CA GLU A 155 7.58 1.29 17.87
C GLU A 155 6.57 1.79 18.92
N TRP A 156 6.92 1.72 20.21
CA TRP A 156 6.06 2.17 21.33
C TRP A 156 6.23 3.64 21.70
N GLU A 157 7.16 4.36 21.09
CA GLU A 157 7.36 5.77 21.39
C GLU A 157 6.20 6.62 20.88
N ASP A 158 5.98 7.74 21.59
CA ASP A 158 4.89 8.66 21.27
C ASP A 158 5.04 9.25 19.87
N CYS A 159 3.96 9.25 19.13
CA CYS A 159 3.89 9.86 17.82
C CYS A 159 3.59 11.36 17.93
N ASN A 160 4.38 12.17 17.22
CA ASN A 160 4.19 13.61 17.11
C ASN A 160 4.23 14.05 15.63
N PRO A 161 3.26 13.61 14.79
CA PRO A 161 3.31 13.81 13.35
C PRO A 161 3.27 15.29 12.97
N GLN A 162 4.21 15.72 12.12
CA GLN A 162 4.29 17.07 11.61
C GLN A 162 4.05 17.09 10.10
N GLY A 163 3.18 18.00 9.66
CA GLY A 163 2.76 18.11 8.25
C GLY A 163 1.65 17.13 7.87
N GLN A 164 0.90 17.48 6.84
CA GLN A 164 -0.34 16.78 6.44
C GLN A 164 -0.12 15.30 6.11
N TYR A 165 0.96 14.96 5.43
CA TYR A 165 1.28 13.57 5.10
C TYR A 165 1.44 12.71 6.36
N ALA A 166 2.24 13.18 7.32
CA ALA A 166 2.49 12.46 8.58
C ALA A 166 1.22 12.34 9.42
N ILE A 167 0.44 13.43 9.50
CA ILE A 167 -0.85 13.47 10.21
C ILE A 167 -1.83 12.45 9.60
N MET A 168 -1.96 12.41 8.27
CA MET A 168 -2.84 11.44 7.60
C MET A 168 -2.36 10.00 7.79
N LYS A 169 -1.04 9.74 7.76
CA LYS A 169 -0.49 8.41 8.05
C LYS A 169 -0.80 7.97 9.47
N TYR A 170 -0.62 8.83 10.44
CA TYR A 170 -0.93 8.53 11.84
C TYR A 170 -2.44 8.36 12.08
N ALA A 171 -3.27 9.22 11.51
CA ALA A 171 -4.73 9.03 11.54
C ALA A 171 -5.15 7.69 10.93
N GLY A 172 -4.49 7.26 9.86
CA GLY A 172 -4.69 5.93 9.28
C GLY A 172 -4.33 4.79 10.23
N GLU A 173 -3.26 4.90 11.02
CA GLU A 173 -2.93 3.91 12.05
C GLU A 173 -4.03 3.79 13.09
N LEU A 174 -4.56 4.94 13.56
CA LEU A 174 -5.64 4.97 14.54
C LEU A 174 -6.93 4.32 13.99
N LEU A 175 -7.26 4.55 12.72
CA LEU A 175 -8.39 3.87 12.06
C LEU A 175 -8.19 2.36 12.00
N VAL A 176 -7.02 1.89 11.58
CA VAL A 176 -6.69 0.45 11.50
C VAL A 176 -6.80 -0.21 12.87
N GLN A 177 -6.25 0.40 13.91
CA GLN A 177 -6.33 -0.08 15.29
C GLN A 177 -7.77 -0.10 15.80
N ASP A 178 -8.58 0.89 15.43
CA ASP A 178 -9.99 0.96 15.83
C ASP A 178 -10.81 -0.16 15.19
N TYR A 179 -10.58 -0.48 13.91
CA TYR A 179 -11.21 -1.62 13.23
C TYR A 179 -10.85 -2.96 13.88
N THR A 180 -9.62 -3.12 14.38
CA THR A 180 -9.26 -4.30 15.16
C THR A 180 -10.01 -4.35 16.48
N ARG A 181 -10.06 -3.24 17.20
CA ARG A 181 -10.71 -3.17 18.52
C ARG A 181 -12.23 -3.39 18.44
N GLN A 182 -12.88 -2.82 17.42
CA GLN A 182 -14.32 -2.88 17.28
C GLN A 182 -14.82 -4.14 16.56
N TYR A 183 -14.09 -4.59 15.56
CA TYR A 183 -14.56 -5.62 14.64
C TYR A 183 -13.67 -6.87 14.58
N GLY A 184 -12.53 -6.87 15.27
CA GLY A 184 -11.61 -8.01 15.27
C GLY A 184 -10.82 -8.19 13.97
N LEU A 185 -10.75 -7.17 13.10
CA LEU A 185 -9.92 -7.21 11.89
C LEU A 185 -8.44 -7.23 12.29
N ASP A 186 -7.77 -8.37 12.13
CA ASP A 186 -6.35 -8.49 12.48
C ASP A 186 -5.50 -7.57 11.60
N HIS A 187 -4.50 -6.91 12.19
CA HIS A 187 -3.70 -5.94 11.46
C HIS A 187 -2.20 -6.06 11.69
N THR A 188 -1.46 -5.43 10.80
CA THR A 188 -0.05 -5.10 10.95
C THR A 188 0.18 -3.68 10.47
N ILE A 189 0.84 -2.84 11.25
CA ILE A 189 1.26 -1.49 10.85
C ILE A 189 2.77 -1.52 10.63
N ILE A 190 3.23 -1.00 9.48
CA ILE A 190 4.65 -0.90 9.15
C ILE A 190 4.99 0.58 8.98
N ARG A 191 5.98 1.08 9.71
CA ARG A 191 6.47 2.45 9.66
C ARG A 191 7.83 2.50 8.95
N PRO A 192 7.90 2.42 7.62
CA PRO A 192 9.17 2.49 6.91
C PRO A 192 9.78 3.88 7.04
N SER A 193 11.10 3.93 7.10
CA SER A 193 11.90 5.13 6.91
C SER A 193 12.19 5.33 5.41
N ALA A 194 13.37 5.80 5.02
CA ALA A 194 13.74 5.96 3.62
C ALA A 194 13.91 4.58 2.96
N VAL A 195 13.02 4.27 2.02
CA VAL A 195 13.12 3.07 1.17
C VAL A 195 13.68 3.50 -0.17
N TYR A 196 14.73 2.85 -0.63
CA TYR A 196 15.40 3.10 -1.91
C TYR A 196 15.80 1.79 -2.59
N GLY A 197 16.01 1.83 -3.89
CA GLY A 197 16.43 0.64 -4.63
C GLY A 197 16.10 0.70 -6.12
N PRO A 198 16.29 -0.41 -6.85
CA PRO A 198 16.01 -0.48 -8.30
C PRO A 198 14.57 -0.05 -8.62
N LEU A 199 14.43 0.75 -9.67
CA LEU A 199 13.14 1.29 -10.14
C LEU A 199 12.49 2.32 -9.18
N ASP A 200 13.23 2.88 -8.20
CA ASP A 200 12.82 4.10 -7.52
C ASP A 200 13.02 5.29 -8.46
N VAL A 201 11.99 6.09 -8.64
CA VAL A 201 12.00 7.28 -9.52
C VAL A 201 12.05 8.58 -8.72
N CYS A 202 12.31 8.46 -7.44
CA CYS A 202 12.29 9.61 -6.54
C CYS A 202 13.69 10.19 -6.38
N ASP A 203 13.80 11.52 -6.46
CA ASP A 203 14.95 12.32 -5.99
C ASP A 203 15.09 12.22 -4.46
N ARG A 204 15.44 11.03 -3.98
CA ARG A 204 15.75 10.80 -2.57
C ARG A 204 17.22 11.11 -2.30
N VAL A 205 17.53 11.34 -1.04
CA VAL A 205 18.84 11.81 -0.52
C VAL A 205 20.06 10.96 -0.93
N ILE A 206 19.83 9.85 -1.63
CA ILE A 206 20.88 8.98 -2.16
C ILE A 206 20.75 8.99 -3.69
N SER A 207 21.35 9.99 -4.28
CA SER A 207 21.64 10.08 -5.72
C SER A 207 23.15 10.00 -5.92
#